data_dd50925d767af6ec23a45c00d3a2d34b
#
_entry.id   dd50925d767af6ec23a45c00d3a2d34b
#
_cell.length_a   1.000
_cell.length_b   1.000
_cell.length_c   1.000
_cell.angle_alpha   90.00
_cell.angle_beta   90.00
_cell.angle_gamma   90.00
#
_symmetry.space_group_name_H-M   'P 1'
#
loop_
_entity.id
_entity.type
_entity.pdbx_description
1 polymer ?
#
loop_
_entity_poly.entity_id
_entity_poly.type
_entity_poly.pdbx_seq_one_letter_code
_entity_poly.pdbx_strand_id
1 'polypeptide(L)'
;MISDGATRRAENLESEDFKLQSVMTAEDAADFWITTDEPASSWRRFLSEAFAGSGPFEWVTYAYLAWVEAIVLLFYRNVVHAPRYVLVHFAIGVGIALLARRAMASRNFAVQFARHWYPLPLYIFFFEELQGLVHAIFPGWFDRWLIQFDFNLAQVHPSVWLTQFASPTLNDAMQFAYLTYFLYLVLLPGILYFERQFVAFWTVTTATAIAHYSVYVIALLFPIESPYFSLAPLNPAPLVGGPFTATIELVEHFGRVHGAAFPSAHVAGSMVALLAARRYKPWLFWICLPFFAAMCVATVYGRYHYVADVIAGIAMGAIGWTAGQRLMEKREQTED
;
A
#
# COMPACT_ATOMS: atom_id res chain seq x y z
N MET A 1 38.00 -23.86 -21.46
CA MET A 1 37.19 -24.67 -20.53
C MET A 1 36.65 -23.87 -19.31
N ILE A 2 36.24 -22.59 -19.48
CA ILE A 2 35.71 -21.76 -18.38
C ILE A 2 34.30 -21.20 -18.73
N SER A 3 33.77 -21.45 -19.96
CA SER A 3 32.49 -20.92 -20.40
C SER A 3 31.26 -21.84 -20.11
N ASP A 4 31.50 -23.12 -19.84
CA ASP A 4 30.39 -24.10 -19.66
C ASP A 4 29.74 -24.09 -18.26
N GLY A 5 30.45 -23.61 -17.24
CA GLY A 5 29.95 -23.59 -15.85
C GLY A 5 28.96 -22.46 -15.57
N ALA A 6 29.11 -21.33 -16.25
CA ALA A 6 28.24 -20.16 -16.04
C ALA A 6 26.90 -20.35 -16.75
N THR A 7 26.90 -20.96 -17.94
CA THR A 7 25.69 -21.22 -18.71
C THR A 7 24.80 -22.28 -18.04
N ARG A 8 25.39 -23.35 -17.52
CA ARG A 8 24.63 -24.38 -16.74
C ARG A 8 24.08 -23.87 -15.40
N ARG A 9 24.75 -22.88 -14.78
CA ARG A 9 24.29 -22.27 -13.54
C ARG A 9 23.13 -21.30 -13.79
N ALA A 10 23.13 -20.61 -14.94
CA ALA A 10 22.02 -19.75 -15.36
C ALA A 10 20.79 -20.58 -15.77
N GLU A 11 20.99 -21.67 -16.52
CA GLU A 11 19.91 -22.58 -16.91
C GLU A 11 19.29 -23.30 -15.70
N ASN A 12 20.08 -23.66 -14.68
CA ASN A 12 19.53 -24.23 -13.43
C ASN A 12 18.76 -23.19 -12.60
N LEU A 13 19.19 -21.94 -12.54
CA LEU A 13 18.45 -20.88 -11.83
C LEU A 13 17.14 -20.54 -12.56
N GLU A 14 17.12 -20.53 -13.89
CA GLU A 14 15.88 -20.36 -14.66
C GLU A 14 14.93 -21.57 -14.52
N SER A 15 15.47 -22.80 -14.40
CA SER A 15 14.64 -24.00 -14.21
C SER A 15 14.09 -24.16 -12.80
N GLU A 16 14.79 -23.66 -11.77
CA GLU A 16 14.26 -23.60 -10.39
C GLU A 16 13.24 -22.45 -10.24
N ASP A 17 13.49 -21.30 -10.83
CA ASP A 17 12.51 -20.20 -10.86
C ASP A 17 11.23 -20.58 -11.65
N PHE A 18 11.33 -21.42 -12.68
CA PHE A 18 10.18 -21.91 -13.43
C PHE A 18 9.36 -22.96 -12.65
N LYS A 19 9.99 -23.76 -11.80
CA LYS A 19 9.28 -24.72 -10.91
C LYS A 19 8.52 -24.02 -9.76
N LEU A 20 8.98 -22.85 -9.31
CA LEU A 20 8.26 -22.02 -8.33
C LEU A 20 7.04 -21.31 -8.92
N GLN A 21 6.86 -21.33 -10.24
CA GLN A 21 5.70 -20.80 -10.95
C GLN A 21 4.61 -21.87 -11.20
N SER A 22 4.57 -22.95 -10.42
CA SER A 22 3.47 -23.91 -10.53
C SER A 22 2.14 -23.20 -10.35
N VAL A 23 1.29 -23.30 -11.35
CA VAL A 23 -0.08 -22.77 -11.33
C VAL A 23 -0.86 -23.52 -10.26
N MET A 24 -1.04 -22.90 -9.08
CA MET A 24 -1.87 -23.47 -8.02
C MET A 24 -3.30 -23.64 -8.52
N THR A 25 -3.86 -24.83 -8.35
CA THR A 25 -5.28 -25.08 -8.64
C THR A 25 -6.15 -24.47 -7.52
N ALA A 26 -7.47 -24.46 -7.72
CA ALA A 26 -8.38 -24.03 -6.65
C ALA A 26 -8.34 -24.99 -5.44
N GLU A 27 -7.86 -26.24 -5.65
CA GLU A 27 -7.60 -27.21 -4.59
C GLU A 27 -6.33 -26.85 -3.82
N ASP A 28 -5.24 -26.53 -4.52
CA ASP A 28 -3.99 -26.11 -3.92
C ASP A 28 -4.16 -24.81 -3.11
N ALA A 29 -5.03 -23.90 -3.56
CA ALA A 29 -5.34 -22.67 -2.84
C ALA A 29 -6.12 -22.93 -1.53
N ALA A 30 -6.92 -23.99 -1.46
CA ALA A 30 -7.59 -24.40 -0.22
C ALA A 30 -6.58 -25.02 0.77
N ASP A 31 -5.65 -25.85 0.26
CA ASP A 31 -4.62 -26.50 1.07
C ASP A 31 -3.53 -25.54 1.53
N PHE A 32 -3.26 -24.46 0.80
CA PHE A 32 -2.31 -23.40 1.18
C PHE A 32 -2.63 -22.75 2.54
N TRP A 33 -3.85 -22.91 3.06
CA TRP A 33 -4.29 -22.30 4.31
C TRP A 33 -4.36 -23.25 5.53
N ILE A 34 -4.01 -24.52 5.39
CA ILE A 34 -4.08 -25.52 6.47
C ILE A 34 -2.81 -25.46 7.31
N THR A 35 -2.93 -25.26 8.64
CA THR A 35 -1.83 -25.25 9.61
C THR A 35 -1.73 -26.58 10.36
N THR A 36 -0.50 -26.99 10.69
CA THR A 36 -0.13 -28.27 11.32
C THR A 36 -0.53 -28.38 12.80
N ASP A 37 -0.88 -29.60 13.24
CA ASP A 37 -1.33 -29.95 14.59
C ASP A 37 -0.20 -30.09 15.62
N GLU A 38 -0.18 -29.22 16.65
CA GLU A 38 0.39 -29.53 17.97
C GLU A 38 -0.73 -29.50 19.04
N PRO A 39 -0.65 -30.31 20.12
CA PRO A 39 -1.67 -30.31 21.18
C PRO A 39 -1.58 -28.99 21.98
N ALA A 40 -2.29 -28.01 21.53
CA ALA A 40 -2.33 -26.68 22.11
C ALA A 40 -3.24 -26.62 23.35
N SER A 41 -2.88 -25.78 24.32
CA SER A 41 -3.77 -25.35 25.40
C SER A 41 -5.13 -24.84 24.84
N SER A 42 -6.21 -24.95 25.61
CA SER A 42 -7.57 -24.63 25.13
C SER A 42 -7.71 -23.27 24.44
N TRP A 43 -6.97 -22.25 24.91
CA TRP A 43 -6.96 -20.92 24.31
C TRP A 43 -6.19 -20.87 22.98
N ARG A 44 -5.11 -21.66 22.83
CA ARG A 44 -4.37 -21.76 21.54
C ARG A 44 -5.23 -22.42 20.47
N ARG A 45 -5.97 -23.46 20.83
CA ARG A 45 -6.93 -24.12 19.93
C ARG A 45 -8.04 -23.15 19.54
N PHE A 46 -8.59 -22.39 20.47
CA PHE A 46 -9.58 -21.36 20.19
C PHE A 46 -9.04 -20.31 19.20
N LEU A 47 -7.81 -19.78 19.42
CA LEU A 47 -7.21 -18.81 18.52
C LEU A 47 -6.92 -19.39 17.13
N SER A 48 -6.39 -20.63 17.05
CA SER A 48 -6.15 -21.27 15.76
C SER A 48 -7.43 -21.47 14.96
N GLU A 49 -8.53 -21.83 15.61
CA GLU A 49 -9.84 -21.96 14.99
C GLU A 49 -10.44 -20.60 14.59
N ALA A 50 -10.29 -19.57 15.43
CA ALA A 50 -10.82 -18.23 15.17
C ALA A 50 -10.14 -17.57 13.97
N PHE A 51 -8.81 -17.74 13.82
CA PHE A 51 -8.00 -17.17 12.76
C PHE A 51 -7.63 -18.17 11.65
N ALA A 52 -8.34 -19.30 11.58
CA ALA A 52 -8.12 -20.28 10.54
C ALA A 52 -8.24 -19.65 9.13
N GLY A 53 -7.28 -19.95 8.25
CA GLY A 53 -7.19 -19.37 6.92
C GLY A 53 -6.59 -17.96 6.84
N SER A 54 -6.17 -17.38 7.97
CA SER A 54 -5.43 -16.12 7.98
C SER A 54 -3.98 -16.34 7.54
N GLY A 55 -3.53 -15.56 6.56
CA GLY A 55 -2.17 -15.56 6.07
C GLY A 55 -1.37 -14.33 6.48
N PRO A 56 -0.18 -14.11 5.91
CA PRO A 56 0.68 -12.97 6.21
C PRO A 56 -0.03 -11.61 6.06
N PHE A 57 -0.86 -11.44 5.05
CA PHE A 57 -1.64 -10.23 4.86
C PHE A 57 -2.57 -9.94 6.05
N GLU A 58 -3.33 -10.95 6.49
CA GLU A 58 -4.25 -10.79 7.62
C GLU A 58 -3.49 -10.48 8.91
N TRP A 59 -2.39 -11.15 9.18
CA TRP A 59 -1.59 -10.88 10.37
C TRP A 59 -1.02 -9.47 10.38
N VAL A 60 -0.55 -8.97 9.24
CA VAL A 60 -0.11 -7.57 9.10
C VAL A 60 -1.29 -6.62 9.36
N THR A 61 -2.47 -6.93 8.83
CA THR A 61 -3.68 -6.13 9.03
C THR A 61 -4.14 -6.14 10.48
N TYR A 62 -4.14 -7.31 11.16
CA TYR A 62 -4.49 -7.38 12.59
C TYR A 62 -3.48 -6.63 13.46
N ALA A 63 -2.19 -6.69 13.13
CA ALA A 63 -1.18 -5.92 13.85
C ALA A 63 -1.40 -4.40 13.68
N TYR A 64 -1.74 -3.94 12.48
CA TYR A 64 -2.10 -2.55 12.21
C TYR A 64 -3.36 -2.13 12.99
N LEU A 65 -4.43 -2.91 12.92
CA LEU A 65 -5.67 -2.67 13.68
C LEU A 65 -5.41 -2.59 15.18
N ALA A 66 -4.63 -3.53 15.74
CA ALA A 66 -4.29 -3.52 17.15
C ALA A 66 -3.48 -2.28 17.54
N TRP A 67 -2.59 -1.81 16.67
CA TRP A 67 -1.80 -0.60 16.90
C TRP A 67 -2.68 0.67 16.85
N VAL A 68 -3.52 0.83 15.83
CA VAL A 68 -4.44 1.97 15.74
C VAL A 68 -5.40 1.97 16.92
N GLU A 69 -5.94 0.81 17.28
CA GLU A 69 -6.84 0.65 18.41
C GLU A 69 -6.17 1.07 19.74
N ALA A 70 -4.89 0.70 19.93
CA ALA A 70 -4.14 1.17 21.10
C ALA A 70 -4.03 2.69 21.13
N ILE A 71 -3.82 3.36 19.98
CA ILE A 71 -3.81 4.83 19.90
C ILE A 71 -5.19 5.41 20.24
N VAL A 72 -6.27 4.86 19.65
CA VAL A 72 -7.64 5.32 19.93
C VAL A 72 -7.98 5.20 21.41
N LEU A 73 -7.59 4.10 22.08
CA LEU A 73 -7.85 3.88 23.49
C LEU A 73 -6.97 4.74 24.41
N LEU A 74 -5.67 4.86 24.10
CA LEU A 74 -4.74 5.68 24.90
C LEU A 74 -5.07 7.18 24.80
N PHE A 75 -5.49 7.63 23.64
CA PHE A 75 -5.78 9.02 23.34
C PHE A 75 -7.29 9.29 23.12
N TYR A 76 -8.17 8.49 23.72
CA TYR A 76 -9.61 8.52 23.48
C TYR A 76 -10.25 9.91 23.62
N ARG A 77 -9.66 10.79 24.47
CA ARG A 77 -10.15 12.16 24.68
C ARG A 77 -9.88 13.08 23.50
N ASN A 78 -8.88 12.75 22.68
CA ASN A 78 -8.49 13.53 21.50
C ASN A 78 -9.18 13.00 20.24
N VAL A 79 -9.76 11.80 20.28
CA VAL A 79 -10.40 11.16 19.14
C VAL A 79 -11.91 11.38 19.19
N VAL A 80 -12.43 12.16 18.25
CA VAL A 80 -13.87 12.37 18.12
C VAL A 80 -14.55 11.06 17.74
N HIS A 81 -15.57 10.65 18.50
CA HIS A 81 -16.28 9.38 18.30
C HIS A 81 -15.39 8.11 18.46
N ALA A 82 -14.44 8.10 19.40
CA ALA A 82 -13.58 6.94 19.68
C ALA A 82 -14.34 5.59 19.73
N PRO A 83 -15.52 5.45 20.39
CA PRO A 83 -16.27 4.19 20.39
C PRO A 83 -16.67 3.69 19.00
N ARG A 84 -16.86 4.59 18.03
CA ARG A 84 -17.14 4.20 16.64
C ARG A 84 -15.93 3.52 15.99
N TYR A 85 -14.72 4.04 16.21
CA TYR A 85 -13.48 3.41 15.70
C TYR A 85 -13.31 2.02 16.28
N VAL A 86 -13.43 1.87 17.62
CA VAL A 86 -13.35 0.57 18.30
C VAL A 86 -14.32 -0.45 17.69
N LEU A 87 -15.59 -0.06 17.52
CA LEU A 87 -16.61 -0.94 16.95
C LEU A 87 -16.29 -1.33 15.50
N VAL A 88 -15.88 -0.37 14.68
CA VAL A 88 -15.59 -0.59 13.25
C VAL A 88 -14.34 -1.45 13.09
N HIS A 89 -13.27 -1.18 13.83
CA HIS A 89 -12.04 -2.00 13.78
C HIS A 89 -12.30 -3.43 14.23
N PHE A 90 -13.06 -3.60 15.31
CA PHE A 90 -13.49 -4.92 15.77
C PHE A 90 -14.30 -5.66 14.69
N ALA A 91 -15.28 -4.98 14.08
CA ALA A 91 -16.11 -5.54 13.01
C ALA A 91 -15.27 -5.92 11.78
N ILE A 92 -14.28 -5.09 11.39
CA ILE A 92 -13.35 -5.38 10.31
C ILE A 92 -12.53 -6.64 10.65
N GLY A 93 -11.92 -6.70 11.84
CA GLY A 93 -11.12 -7.84 12.27
C GLY A 93 -11.91 -9.15 12.26
N VAL A 94 -13.13 -9.14 12.80
CA VAL A 94 -14.04 -10.28 12.78
C VAL A 94 -14.45 -10.64 11.35
N GLY A 95 -14.80 -9.64 10.54
CA GLY A 95 -15.18 -9.83 9.13
C GLY A 95 -14.07 -10.50 8.30
N ILE A 96 -12.83 -10.07 8.49
CA ILE A 96 -11.65 -10.67 7.85
C ILE A 96 -11.49 -12.14 8.28
N ALA A 97 -11.55 -12.44 9.58
CA ALA A 97 -11.41 -13.78 10.10
C ALA A 97 -12.52 -14.71 9.57
N LEU A 98 -13.77 -14.24 9.57
CA LEU A 98 -14.89 -15.00 9.02
C LEU A 98 -14.77 -15.24 7.51
N LEU A 99 -14.33 -14.23 6.75
CA LEU A 99 -14.12 -14.37 5.29
C LEU A 99 -12.99 -15.36 5.00
N ALA A 100 -11.85 -15.25 5.71
CA ALA A 100 -10.73 -16.17 5.57
C ALA A 100 -11.16 -17.62 5.85
N ARG A 101 -11.82 -17.85 6.97
CA ARG A 101 -12.37 -19.16 7.35
C ARG A 101 -13.40 -19.68 6.34
N ARG A 102 -14.30 -18.81 5.85
CA ARG A 102 -15.31 -19.19 4.84
C ARG A 102 -14.67 -19.58 3.53
N ALA A 103 -13.62 -18.89 3.13
CA ALA A 103 -12.91 -19.14 1.87
C ALA A 103 -12.21 -20.50 1.86
N MET A 104 -11.67 -20.97 2.99
CA MET A 104 -11.09 -22.32 3.12
C MET A 104 -12.13 -23.42 2.83
N ALA A 105 -13.36 -23.23 3.30
CA ALA A 105 -14.44 -24.22 3.18
C ALA A 105 -15.26 -24.09 1.90
N SER A 106 -14.99 -23.10 1.04
CA SER A 106 -15.86 -22.75 -0.09
C SER A 106 -15.09 -22.65 -1.41
N ARG A 107 -15.55 -23.37 -2.42
CA ARG A 107 -15.11 -23.21 -3.82
C ARG A 107 -15.96 -22.19 -4.61
N ASN A 108 -16.87 -21.47 -3.94
CA ASN A 108 -17.73 -20.49 -4.58
C ASN A 108 -16.90 -19.30 -5.09
N PHE A 109 -17.04 -18.97 -6.38
CA PHE A 109 -16.31 -17.87 -7.02
C PHE A 109 -16.46 -16.54 -6.28
N ALA A 110 -17.66 -16.18 -5.84
CA ALA A 110 -17.90 -14.90 -5.16
C ALA A 110 -17.15 -14.83 -3.83
N VAL A 111 -17.09 -15.94 -3.07
CA VAL A 111 -16.33 -16.01 -1.81
C VAL A 111 -14.83 -15.89 -2.08
N GLN A 112 -14.31 -16.61 -3.07
CA GLN A 112 -12.89 -16.55 -3.43
C GLN A 112 -12.52 -15.18 -4.01
N PHE A 113 -13.38 -14.60 -4.84
CA PHE A 113 -13.18 -13.24 -5.35
C PHE A 113 -13.14 -12.23 -4.18
N ALA A 114 -14.14 -12.25 -3.30
CA ALA A 114 -14.17 -11.37 -2.13
C ALA A 114 -12.91 -11.55 -1.27
N ARG A 115 -12.45 -12.82 -1.06
CA ARG A 115 -11.24 -13.16 -0.29
C ARG A 115 -9.97 -12.51 -0.85
N HIS A 116 -9.83 -12.45 -2.17
CA HIS A 116 -8.65 -11.87 -2.79
C HIS A 116 -8.73 -10.34 -2.92
N TRP A 117 -9.92 -9.78 -3.11
CA TRP A 117 -10.06 -8.36 -3.45
C TRP A 117 -10.46 -7.45 -2.30
N TYR A 118 -10.85 -7.98 -1.12
CA TYR A 118 -11.14 -7.14 0.04
C TYR A 118 -9.95 -6.30 0.55
N PRO A 119 -8.66 -6.64 0.32
CA PRO A 119 -7.55 -5.77 0.70
C PRO A 119 -7.63 -4.38 0.06
N LEU A 120 -8.10 -4.27 -1.17
CA LEU A 120 -8.15 -3.00 -1.90
C LEU A 120 -9.04 -1.95 -1.22
N PRO A 121 -10.32 -2.21 -0.90
CA PRO A 121 -11.13 -1.25 -0.13
C PRO A 121 -10.59 -1.01 1.29
N LEU A 122 -9.85 -1.93 1.91
CA LEU A 122 -9.23 -1.68 3.22
C LEU A 122 -8.12 -0.63 3.15
N TYR A 123 -7.29 -0.62 2.09
CA TYR A 123 -6.28 0.42 1.94
C TYR A 123 -6.92 1.81 1.88
N ILE A 124 -8.00 1.96 1.12
CA ILE A 124 -8.74 3.21 0.99
C ILE A 124 -9.38 3.57 2.34
N PHE A 125 -10.06 2.63 2.98
CA PHE A 125 -10.71 2.86 4.26
C PHE A 125 -9.72 3.33 5.33
N PHE A 126 -8.59 2.64 5.50
CA PHE A 126 -7.58 3.00 6.50
C PHE A 126 -6.86 4.32 6.17
N PHE A 127 -6.78 4.70 4.90
CA PHE A 127 -6.30 6.02 4.53
C PHE A 127 -7.29 7.12 4.94
N GLU A 128 -8.57 6.94 4.61
CA GLU A 128 -9.62 7.92 4.91
C GLU A 128 -9.80 8.14 6.43
N GLU A 129 -9.66 7.09 7.24
CA GLU A 129 -9.81 7.22 8.68
C GLU A 129 -8.71 8.08 9.34
N LEU A 130 -7.54 8.23 8.69
CA LEU A 130 -6.47 9.07 9.21
C LEU A 130 -6.91 10.51 9.46
N GLN A 131 -7.85 11.02 8.66
CA GLN A 131 -8.39 12.37 8.86
C GLN A 131 -8.94 12.60 10.27
N GLY A 132 -9.56 11.60 10.85
CA GLY A 132 -10.10 11.68 12.21
C GLY A 132 -9.11 11.33 13.32
N LEU A 133 -7.93 10.79 12.96
CA LEU A 133 -6.94 10.29 13.90
C LEU A 133 -5.62 11.07 13.89
N VAL A 134 -5.37 11.87 12.88
CA VAL A 134 -4.07 12.55 12.66
C VAL A 134 -3.60 13.38 13.85
N HIS A 135 -4.51 13.97 14.60
CA HIS A 135 -4.22 14.74 15.81
C HIS A 135 -4.48 13.99 17.11
N ALA A 136 -4.64 12.67 17.06
CA ALA A 136 -4.86 11.89 18.28
C ALA A 136 -3.66 12.01 19.25
N ILE A 137 -2.44 11.94 18.72
CA ILE A 137 -1.20 11.98 19.51
C ILE A 137 -0.65 13.41 19.60
N PHE A 138 -0.50 14.08 18.47
CA PHE A 138 0.10 15.41 18.36
C PHE A 138 -0.90 16.42 17.81
N PRO A 139 -1.16 17.55 18.51
CA PRO A 139 -2.15 18.54 18.07
C PRO A 139 -1.64 19.51 17.00
N GLY A 140 -0.36 19.46 16.64
CA GLY A 140 0.28 20.41 15.73
C GLY A 140 0.83 19.73 14.47
N TRP A 141 1.28 20.57 13.54
CA TRP A 141 1.84 20.18 12.26
C TRP A 141 3.37 20.22 12.27
N PHE A 142 3.99 19.30 11.57
CA PHE A 142 5.45 19.21 11.43
C PHE A 142 5.97 19.69 10.07
N ASP A 143 5.15 20.34 9.24
CA ASP A 143 5.47 20.80 7.89
C ASP A 143 6.75 21.64 7.81
N ARG A 144 7.06 22.42 8.86
CA ARG A 144 8.28 23.24 8.91
C ARG A 144 9.55 22.43 8.63
N TRP A 145 9.61 21.17 9.07
CA TRP A 145 10.77 20.31 8.86
C TRP A 145 10.94 19.93 7.40
N LEU A 146 9.84 19.61 6.72
CA LEU A 146 9.82 19.20 5.32
C LEU A 146 10.03 20.42 4.41
N ILE A 147 9.42 21.55 4.71
CA ILE A 147 9.65 22.82 4.01
C ILE A 147 11.14 23.19 4.04
N GLN A 148 11.78 23.07 5.21
CA GLN A 148 13.20 23.37 5.34
C GLN A 148 14.09 22.35 4.62
N PHE A 149 13.72 21.07 4.69
CA PHE A 149 14.43 20.00 3.96
C PHE A 149 14.41 20.25 2.46
N ASP A 150 13.21 20.46 1.89
CA ASP A 150 13.03 20.71 0.45
C ASP A 150 13.77 21.97 0.01
N PHE A 151 13.71 23.07 0.82
CA PHE A 151 14.42 24.28 0.53
C PHE A 151 15.94 24.11 0.56
N ASN A 152 16.47 23.38 1.53
CA ASN A 152 17.90 23.09 1.61
C ASN A 152 18.39 22.24 0.43
N LEU A 153 17.54 21.32 -0.05
CA LEU A 153 17.85 20.44 -1.17
C LEU A 153 17.86 21.18 -2.51
N ALA A 154 16.85 22.02 -2.77
CA ALA A 154 16.60 22.63 -4.06
C ALA A 154 16.88 24.15 -4.12
N GLN A 155 17.15 24.82 -2.98
CA GLN A 155 17.27 26.28 -2.80
C GLN A 155 16.01 27.05 -3.27
N VAL A 156 14.93 26.35 -3.46
CA VAL A 156 13.57 26.86 -3.75
C VAL A 156 12.55 25.96 -3.05
N HIS A 157 11.29 26.37 -3.04
CA HIS A 157 10.20 25.46 -2.69
C HIS A 157 9.75 24.72 -3.96
N PRO A 158 10.03 23.43 -4.14
CA PRO A 158 9.83 22.73 -5.42
C PRO A 158 8.41 22.81 -5.95
N SER A 159 7.40 22.64 -5.08
CA SER A 159 5.99 22.75 -5.49
C SER A 159 5.61 24.13 -5.99
N VAL A 160 6.19 25.19 -5.40
CA VAL A 160 6.00 26.58 -5.82
C VAL A 160 6.75 26.85 -7.14
N TRP A 161 8.01 26.40 -7.20
CA TRP A 161 8.84 26.60 -8.40
C TRP A 161 8.23 25.92 -9.63
N LEU A 162 7.70 24.72 -9.48
CA LEU A 162 7.07 23.98 -10.58
C LEU A 162 5.83 24.69 -11.14
N THR A 163 5.12 25.50 -10.34
CA THR A 163 3.92 26.20 -10.81
C THR A 163 4.20 27.29 -11.85
N GLN A 164 5.45 27.79 -11.95
CA GLN A 164 5.81 28.72 -13.03
C GLN A 164 5.64 28.14 -14.44
N PHE A 165 5.65 26.80 -14.56
CA PHE A 165 5.43 26.10 -15.82
C PHE A 165 3.96 25.72 -16.04
N ALA A 166 3.06 26.09 -15.11
CA ALA A 166 1.68 25.66 -15.16
C ALA A 166 0.98 26.12 -16.44
N SER A 167 0.32 25.19 -17.08
CA SER A 167 -0.56 25.40 -18.21
C SER A 167 -1.69 24.37 -18.18
N PRO A 168 -2.86 24.64 -18.79
CA PRO A 168 -3.96 23.67 -18.73
C PRO A 168 -3.57 22.28 -19.23
N THR A 169 -2.77 22.19 -20.28
CA THR A 169 -2.31 20.91 -20.85
C THR A 169 -1.33 20.20 -19.90
N LEU A 170 -0.36 20.94 -19.32
CA LEU A 170 0.59 20.35 -18.39
C LEU A 170 -0.11 19.91 -17.09
N ASN A 171 -1.03 20.75 -16.58
CA ASN A 171 -1.81 20.41 -15.39
C ASN A 171 -2.57 19.09 -15.63
N ASP A 172 -3.25 18.96 -16.75
CA ASP A 172 -4.02 17.75 -17.06
C ASP A 172 -3.13 16.52 -17.26
N ALA A 173 -1.96 16.67 -17.89
CA ALA A 173 -0.97 15.61 -18.03
C ALA A 173 -0.39 15.16 -16.67
N MET A 174 -0.12 16.09 -15.76
CA MET A 174 0.35 15.75 -14.40
C MET A 174 -0.75 15.06 -13.59
N GLN A 175 -2.00 15.50 -13.70
CA GLN A 175 -3.12 14.83 -13.03
C GLN A 175 -3.35 13.42 -13.60
N PHE A 176 -3.19 13.22 -14.91
CA PHE A 176 -3.19 11.87 -15.48
C PHE A 176 -2.07 11.01 -14.89
N ALA A 177 -0.84 11.53 -14.80
CA ALA A 177 0.28 10.81 -14.19
C ALA A 177 -0.02 10.45 -12.74
N TYR A 178 -0.62 11.34 -11.96
CA TYR A 178 -1.04 11.08 -10.59
C TYR A 178 -2.11 9.97 -10.50
N LEU A 179 -3.11 9.99 -11.38
CA LEU A 179 -4.16 8.98 -11.46
C LEU A 179 -3.64 7.56 -11.75
N THR A 180 -2.44 7.44 -12.34
CA THR A 180 -1.84 6.10 -12.59
C THR A 180 -1.60 5.32 -11.30
N TYR A 181 -1.55 5.97 -10.12
CA TYR A 181 -1.51 5.30 -8.83
C TYR A 181 -2.60 4.25 -8.67
N PHE A 182 -3.84 4.58 -9.00
CA PHE A 182 -4.96 3.66 -8.86
C PHE A 182 -4.82 2.42 -9.77
N LEU A 183 -4.16 2.61 -10.92
CA LEU A 183 -3.82 1.51 -11.82
C LEU A 183 -2.79 0.56 -11.17
N TYR A 184 -1.79 1.08 -10.46
CA TYR A 184 -0.77 0.24 -9.81
C TYR A 184 -1.36 -0.70 -8.77
N LEU A 185 -2.38 -0.26 -8.03
CA LEU A 185 -3.04 -1.07 -7.02
C LEU A 185 -3.85 -2.25 -7.58
N VAL A 186 -4.29 -2.15 -8.85
CA VAL A 186 -5.21 -3.11 -9.45
C VAL A 186 -4.58 -3.92 -10.58
N LEU A 187 -3.72 -3.29 -11.40
CA LEU A 187 -3.26 -3.87 -12.67
C LEU A 187 -2.43 -5.13 -12.44
N LEU A 188 -1.35 -5.04 -11.66
CA LEU A 188 -0.48 -6.19 -11.43
C LEU A 188 -1.17 -7.28 -10.59
N PRO A 189 -1.80 -6.97 -9.43
CA PRO A 189 -2.59 -7.97 -8.71
C PRO A 189 -3.66 -8.60 -9.58
N GLY A 190 -4.34 -7.82 -10.45
CA GLY A 190 -5.34 -8.33 -11.39
C GLY A 190 -4.75 -9.34 -12.36
N ILE A 191 -3.63 -9.02 -13.01
CA ILE A 191 -2.95 -9.95 -13.91
C ILE A 191 -2.60 -11.25 -13.18
N LEU A 192 -1.98 -11.15 -12.00
CA LEU A 192 -1.58 -12.32 -11.21
C LEU A 192 -2.79 -13.17 -10.77
N TYR A 193 -3.90 -12.52 -10.39
CA TYR A 193 -5.14 -13.19 -10.01
C TYR A 193 -5.76 -13.98 -11.18
N PHE A 194 -5.88 -13.36 -12.35
CA PHE A 194 -6.47 -14.01 -13.52
C PHE A 194 -5.57 -15.10 -14.11
N GLU A 195 -4.25 -14.97 -13.94
CA GLU A 195 -3.29 -16.02 -14.28
C GLU A 195 -3.18 -17.11 -13.18
N ARG A 196 -3.96 -17.01 -12.10
CA ARG A 196 -3.95 -17.93 -10.94
C ARG A 196 -2.59 -18.02 -10.22
N GLN A 197 -1.77 -16.99 -10.32
CA GLN A 197 -0.50 -16.87 -9.59
C GLN A 197 -0.76 -16.35 -8.16
N PHE A 198 -1.46 -17.13 -7.35
CA PHE A 198 -1.98 -16.67 -6.06
C PHE A 198 -0.87 -16.38 -5.04
N VAL A 199 0.24 -17.11 -5.05
CA VAL A 199 1.39 -16.82 -4.17
C VAL A 199 1.94 -15.42 -4.50
N ALA A 200 2.20 -15.14 -5.78
CA ALA A 200 2.65 -13.83 -6.22
C ALA A 200 1.63 -12.72 -5.92
N PHE A 201 0.34 -13.00 -6.12
CA PHE A 201 -0.75 -12.09 -5.75
C PHE A 201 -0.69 -11.70 -4.25
N TRP A 202 -0.59 -12.70 -3.36
CA TRP A 202 -0.55 -12.45 -1.93
C TRP A 202 0.77 -11.81 -1.48
N THR A 203 1.88 -12.13 -2.16
CA THR A 203 3.16 -11.43 -1.92
C THR A 203 3.04 -9.94 -2.20
N VAL A 204 2.49 -9.57 -3.37
CA VAL A 204 2.28 -8.17 -3.74
C VAL A 204 1.31 -7.49 -2.78
N THR A 205 0.20 -8.13 -2.47
CA THR A 205 -0.83 -7.59 -1.59
C THR A 205 -0.30 -7.39 -0.16
N THR A 206 0.45 -8.36 0.38
CA THR A 206 1.07 -8.25 1.70
C THR A 206 2.14 -7.14 1.73
N ALA A 207 2.97 -7.06 0.70
CA ALA A 207 3.98 -6.00 0.58
C ALA A 207 3.35 -4.61 0.51
N THR A 208 2.25 -4.47 -0.23
CA THR A 208 1.47 -3.22 -0.31
C THR A 208 0.87 -2.87 1.04
N ALA A 209 0.31 -3.84 1.78
CA ALA A 209 -0.19 -3.63 3.13
C ALA A 209 0.91 -3.11 4.07
N ILE A 210 2.07 -3.75 4.08
CA ILE A 210 3.20 -3.33 4.92
C ILE A 210 3.61 -1.90 4.57
N ALA A 211 3.74 -1.56 3.28
CA ALA A 211 4.11 -0.22 2.84
C ALA A 211 3.06 0.81 3.28
N HIS A 212 1.78 0.60 2.97
CA HIS A 212 0.71 1.53 3.29
C HIS A 212 0.51 1.68 4.80
N TYR A 213 0.40 0.58 5.55
CA TYR A 213 0.15 0.65 6.99
C TYR A 213 1.33 1.29 7.73
N SER A 214 2.57 1.06 7.29
CA SER A 214 3.73 1.78 7.85
C SER A 214 3.67 3.28 7.57
N VAL A 215 3.25 3.68 6.37
CA VAL A 215 3.01 5.09 6.03
C VAL A 215 1.93 5.68 6.91
N TYR A 216 0.81 4.99 7.12
CA TYR A 216 -0.30 5.45 7.96
C TYR A 216 0.12 5.60 9.43
N VAL A 217 0.89 4.64 9.95
CA VAL A 217 1.50 4.73 11.29
C VAL A 217 2.37 5.97 11.40
N ILE A 218 3.24 6.23 10.42
CA ILE A 218 4.12 7.40 10.43
C ILE A 218 3.30 8.70 10.34
N ALA A 219 2.24 8.74 9.53
CA ALA A 219 1.37 9.91 9.42
C ALA A 219 0.70 10.29 10.76
N LEU A 220 0.31 9.31 11.58
CA LEU A 220 -0.24 9.55 12.92
C LEU A 220 0.84 10.00 13.93
N LEU A 221 2.08 9.55 13.75
CA LEU A 221 3.21 9.95 14.60
C LEU A 221 3.86 11.27 14.16
N PHE A 222 3.67 11.66 12.90
CA PHE A 222 4.29 12.85 12.31
C PHE A 222 3.31 13.56 11.36
N PRO A 223 2.29 14.26 11.89
CA PRO A 223 1.26 14.94 11.10
C PRO A 223 1.84 16.01 10.16
N ILE A 224 1.56 15.90 8.86
CA ILE A 224 2.00 16.82 7.81
C ILE A 224 0.82 17.18 6.92
N GLU A 225 0.55 18.49 6.74
CA GLU A 225 -0.59 19.00 5.95
C GLU A 225 -0.45 18.76 4.45
N SER A 226 0.64 19.02 3.90
CA SER A 226 1.04 19.12 2.49
C SER A 226 1.29 20.55 2.01
N PRO A 227 2.08 20.72 0.92
CA PRO A 227 2.34 22.04 0.34
C PRO A 227 1.07 22.78 -0.13
N TYR A 228 -0.01 22.06 -0.40
CA TYR A 228 -1.29 22.67 -0.78
C TYR A 228 -1.83 23.60 0.31
N PHE A 229 -1.71 23.22 1.58
CA PHE A 229 -2.16 24.01 2.72
C PHE A 229 -1.03 24.89 3.29
N SER A 230 0.10 24.30 3.62
CA SER A 230 1.19 24.97 4.34
C SER A 230 1.91 26.04 3.50
N LEU A 231 1.94 25.90 2.16
CA LEU A 231 2.51 26.87 1.23
C LEU A 231 1.44 27.61 0.40
N ALA A 232 0.16 27.55 0.79
CA ALA A 232 -0.93 28.23 0.10
C ALA A 232 -0.69 29.71 -0.17
N PRO A 233 -0.11 30.51 0.74
CA PRO A 233 0.18 31.92 0.48
C PRO A 233 1.16 32.16 -0.68
N LEU A 234 2.02 31.17 -0.99
CA LEU A 234 2.98 31.25 -2.09
C LEU A 234 2.42 30.66 -3.40
N ASN A 235 1.25 30.03 -3.35
CA ASN A 235 0.59 29.38 -4.48
C ASN A 235 -0.86 29.85 -4.65
N PRO A 236 -1.12 31.13 -4.93
CA PRO A 236 -2.46 31.72 -4.90
C PRO A 236 -3.38 31.23 -6.04
N ALA A 237 -2.80 30.76 -7.15
CA ALA A 237 -3.58 30.36 -8.31
C ALA A 237 -3.94 28.85 -8.28
N PRO A 238 -5.18 28.47 -8.62
CA PRO A 238 -5.55 27.08 -8.82
C PRO A 238 -4.86 26.51 -10.08
N LEU A 239 -4.62 25.20 -10.07
CA LEU A 239 -4.12 24.47 -11.24
C LEU A 239 -5.30 24.08 -12.13
N VAL A 240 -5.66 24.92 -13.07
CA VAL A 240 -6.77 24.67 -14.00
C VAL A 240 -6.30 23.75 -15.14
N GLY A 241 -7.10 22.72 -15.49
CA GLY A 241 -6.77 21.74 -16.52
C GLY A 241 -8.00 21.19 -17.23
N GLY A 242 -7.83 20.03 -17.85
CA GLY A 242 -8.86 19.31 -18.61
C GLY A 242 -9.55 18.20 -17.78
N PRO A 243 -9.95 17.08 -18.42
CA PRO A 243 -10.75 16.04 -17.80
C PRO A 243 -10.06 15.30 -16.65
N PHE A 244 -8.74 15.11 -16.70
CA PHE A 244 -8.02 14.46 -15.60
C PHE A 244 -7.92 15.38 -14.39
N THR A 245 -7.78 16.68 -14.59
CA THR A 245 -7.84 17.67 -13.51
C THR A 245 -9.21 17.65 -12.84
N ALA A 246 -10.30 17.67 -13.61
CA ALA A 246 -11.65 17.58 -13.08
C ALA A 246 -11.90 16.25 -12.35
N THR A 247 -11.32 15.15 -12.82
CA THR A 247 -11.41 13.85 -12.15
C THR A 247 -10.71 13.87 -10.79
N ILE A 248 -9.53 14.45 -10.69
CA ILE A 248 -8.81 14.58 -9.41
C ILE A 248 -9.56 15.50 -8.46
N GLU A 249 -10.07 16.63 -8.92
CA GLU A 249 -10.88 17.53 -8.09
C GLU A 249 -12.09 16.79 -7.48
N LEU A 250 -12.74 15.90 -8.26
CA LEU A 250 -13.83 15.08 -7.78
C LEU A 250 -13.34 14.05 -6.74
N VAL A 251 -12.23 13.35 -6.99
CA VAL A 251 -11.64 12.39 -6.04
C VAL A 251 -11.27 13.10 -4.75
N GLU A 252 -10.63 14.26 -4.82
CA GLU A 252 -10.23 15.05 -3.65
C GLU A 252 -11.41 15.62 -2.87
N HIS A 253 -12.50 15.95 -3.55
CA HIS A 253 -13.72 16.43 -2.89
C HIS A 253 -14.27 15.39 -1.90
N PHE A 254 -14.13 14.10 -2.23
CA PHE A 254 -14.62 13.00 -1.39
C PHE A 254 -13.56 12.36 -0.51
N GLY A 255 -12.28 12.42 -0.87
CA GLY A 255 -11.22 11.62 -0.25
C GLY A 255 -9.92 12.38 0.05
N ARG A 256 -9.94 13.71 0.18
CA ARG A 256 -8.75 14.45 0.59
C ARG A 256 -8.56 14.33 2.11
N VAL A 257 -7.58 13.54 2.52
CA VAL A 257 -7.15 13.45 3.91
C VAL A 257 -6.21 14.60 4.23
N HIS A 258 -6.58 15.41 5.21
CA HIS A 258 -5.75 16.49 5.72
C HIS A 258 -4.83 15.94 6.82
N GLY A 259 -3.52 16.00 6.61
CA GLY A 259 -2.54 15.60 7.63
C GLY A 259 -1.82 14.27 7.42
N ALA A 260 -2.02 13.63 6.27
CA ALA A 260 -1.37 12.37 5.93
C ALA A 260 -0.43 12.49 4.70
N ALA A 261 0.29 13.63 4.57
CA ALA A 261 1.15 13.84 3.43
C ALA A 261 2.48 13.06 3.53
N PHE A 262 3.01 12.84 4.73
CA PHE A 262 4.31 12.20 4.92
C PHE A 262 4.20 10.82 5.59
N PRO A 263 4.90 9.81 5.07
CA PRO A 263 5.48 9.66 3.73
C PRO A 263 4.39 9.52 2.66
N SER A 264 4.73 9.68 1.36
CA SER A 264 3.73 9.51 0.30
C SER A 264 3.26 8.06 0.16
N ALA A 265 2.00 7.78 0.51
CA ALA A 265 1.36 6.48 0.30
C ALA A 265 1.24 6.13 -1.20
N HIS A 266 0.97 7.13 -2.04
CA HIS A 266 0.90 6.98 -3.49
C HIS A 266 2.21 6.46 -4.06
N VAL A 267 3.32 7.05 -3.65
CA VAL A 267 4.66 6.64 -4.10
C VAL A 267 5.03 5.29 -3.52
N ALA A 268 4.73 5.03 -2.24
CA ALA A 268 5.05 3.77 -1.58
C ALA A 268 4.33 2.57 -2.23
N GLY A 269 3.02 2.66 -2.42
CA GLY A 269 2.24 1.60 -3.08
C GLY A 269 2.65 1.36 -4.54
N SER A 270 2.88 2.44 -5.30
CA SER A 270 3.36 2.33 -6.68
C SER A 270 4.77 1.74 -6.78
N MET A 271 5.66 2.04 -5.81
CA MET A 271 7.00 1.45 -5.75
C MET A 271 6.94 -0.06 -5.49
N VAL A 272 6.06 -0.51 -4.59
CA VAL A 272 5.81 -1.95 -4.39
C VAL A 272 5.38 -2.59 -5.70
N ALA A 273 4.38 -2.02 -6.38
CA ALA A 273 3.86 -2.55 -7.63
C ALA A 273 4.94 -2.57 -8.74
N LEU A 274 5.79 -1.55 -8.80
CA LEU A 274 6.92 -1.47 -9.75
C LEU A 274 7.95 -2.57 -9.49
N LEU A 275 8.37 -2.77 -8.23
CA LEU A 275 9.33 -3.82 -7.86
C LEU A 275 8.74 -5.22 -8.08
N ALA A 276 7.47 -5.40 -7.77
CA ALA A 276 6.75 -6.63 -8.03
C ALA A 276 6.60 -6.90 -9.54
N ALA A 277 6.32 -5.88 -10.35
CA ALA A 277 6.30 -6.01 -11.80
C ALA A 277 7.67 -6.45 -12.34
N ARG A 278 8.77 -5.89 -11.82
CA ARG A 278 10.12 -6.32 -12.18
C ARG A 278 10.35 -7.81 -11.92
N ARG A 279 9.79 -8.35 -10.82
CA ARG A 279 9.94 -9.75 -10.40
C ARG A 279 9.06 -10.69 -11.22
N TYR A 280 7.77 -10.34 -11.37
CA TYR A 280 6.76 -11.26 -11.91
C TYR A 280 6.38 -10.99 -13.36
N LYS A 281 6.48 -9.75 -13.83
CA LYS A 281 6.08 -9.30 -15.18
C LYS A 281 7.06 -8.24 -15.70
N PRO A 282 8.30 -8.61 -16.11
CA PRO A 282 9.33 -7.65 -16.50
C PRO A 282 8.92 -6.68 -17.63
N TRP A 283 8.05 -7.11 -18.55
CA TRP A 283 7.53 -6.24 -19.60
C TRP A 283 6.68 -5.09 -19.00
N LEU A 284 5.89 -5.39 -17.97
CA LEU A 284 5.05 -4.39 -17.30
C LEU A 284 5.89 -3.39 -16.50
N PHE A 285 7.01 -3.84 -15.92
CA PHE A 285 7.96 -2.94 -15.25
C PHE A 285 8.42 -1.82 -16.18
N TRP A 286 8.83 -2.14 -17.41
CA TRP A 286 9.33 -1.13 -18.36
C TRP A 286 8.23 -0.18 -18.84
N ILE A 287 6.99 -0.65 -18.94
CA ILE A 287 5.84 0.21 -19.24
C ILE A 287 5.54 1.13 -18.05
N CYS A 288 5.50 0.59 -16.84
CA CYS A 288 5.13 1.34 -15.64
C CYS A 288 6.20 2.33 -15.18
N LEU A 289 7.48 2.07 -15.43
CA LEU A 289 8.59 2.89 -14.93
C LEU A 289 8.49 4.39 -15.31
N PRO A 290 8.23 4.77 -16.58
CA PRO A 290 8.09 6.20 -16.94
C PRO A 290 6.86 6.85 -16.27
N PHE A 291 5.76 6.13 -16.12
CA PHE A 291 4.57 6.63 -15.41
C PHE A 291 4.83 6.80 -13.92
N PHE A 292 5.58 5.89 -13.30
CA PHE A 292 6.01 6.03 -11.91
C PHE A 292 6.87 7.29 -11.72
N ALA A 293 7.85 7.52 -12.58
CA ALA A 293 8.68 8.72 -12.53
C ALA A 293 7.83 10.00 -12.72
N ALA A 294 6.92 9.99 -13.69
CA ALA A 294 6.00 11.10 -13.93
C ALA A 294 5.06 11.33 -12.72
N MET A 295 4.55 10.28 -12.10
CA MET A 295 3.72 10.36 -10.90
C MET A 295 4.49 10.96 -9.71
N CYS A 296 5.75 10.58 -9.49
CA CYS A 296 6.59 11.20 -8.45
C CYS A 296 6.72 12.73 -8.66
N VAL A 297 6.88 13.17 -9.90
CA VAL A 297 6.90 14.60 -10.22
C VAL A 297 5.50 15.22 -10.03
N ALA A 298 4.46 14.53 -10.49
CA ALA A 298 3.08 15.01 -10.43
C ALA A 298 2.61 15.22 -8.98
N THR A 299 3.03 14.40 -8.01
CA THR A 299 2.69 14.58 -6.60
C THR A 299 3.23 15.89 -6.03
N VAL A 300 4.44 16.30 -6.44
CA VAL A 300 5.05 17.58 -6.03
C VAL A 300 4.45 18.75 -6.80
N TYR A 301 4.28 18.58 -8.12
CA TYR A 301 3.65 19.59 -9.01
C TYR A 301 2.23 19.92 -8.56
N GLY A 302 1.43 18.89 -8.25
CA GLY A 302 0.05 19.03 -7.78
C GLY A 302 -0.06 19.56 -6.34
N ARG A 303 1.07 19.84 -5.68
CA ARG A 303 1.13 20.33 -4.28
C ARG A 303 0.63 19.33 -3.25
N TYR A 304 0.55 18.05 -3.62
CA TYR A 304 0.09 16.98 -2.72
C TYR A 304 1.18 16.59 -1.73
N HIS A 305 2.43 16.63 -2.17
CA HIS A 305 3.58 16.14 -1.43
C HIS A 305 4.79 17.06 -1.55
N TYR A 306 5.62 17.06 -0.50
CA TYR A 306 7.01 17.54 -0.54
C TYR A 306 7.89 16.53 -1.30
N VAL A 307 9.08 16.96 -1.74
CA VAL A 307 10.09 16.04 -2.30
C VAL A 307 10.52 15.02 -1.23
N ALA A 308 10.62 15.46 0.02
CA ALA A 308 10.87 14.59 1.18
C ALA A 308 9.88 13.44 1.28
N ASP A 309 8.57 13.70 1.03
CA ASP A 309 7.52 12.66 1.10
C ASP A 309 7.72 11.62 0.01
N VAL A 310 8.13 12.06 -1.19
CA VAL A 310 8.41 11.19 -2.34
C VAL A 310 9.60 10.27 -2.04
N ILE A 311 10.70 10.84 -1.54
CA ILE A 311 11.90 10.08 -1.16
C ILE A 311 11.55 9.04 -0.08
N ALA A 312 10.85 9.46 0.97
CA ALA A 312 10.41 8.56 2.02
C ALA A 312 9.44 7.50 1.50
N GLY A 313 8.51 7.87 0.61
CA GLY A 313 7.59 6.93 -0.04
C GLY A 313 8.31 5.84 -0.85
N ILE A 314 9.33 6.20 -1.64
CA ILE A 314 10.17 5.23 -2.36
C ILE A 314 10.82 4.26 -1.38
N ALA A 315 11.41 4.77 -0.28
CA ALA A 315 12.04 3.94 0.74
C ALA A 315 11.03 2.99 1.40
N MET A 316 9.85 3.51 1.79
CA MET A 316 8.79 2.70 2.42
C MET A 316 8.25 1.62 1.48
N GLY A 317 8.10 1.92 0.19
CA GLY A 317 7.71 0.93 -0.81
C GLY A 317 8.76 -0.17 -0.98
N ALA A 318 10.05 0.18 -1.02
CA ALA A 318 11.15 -0.79 -1.11
C ALA A 318 11.24 -1.68 0.16
N ILE A 319 11.06 -1.09 1.34
CA ILE A 319 11.00 -1.81 2.63
C ILE A 319 9.80 -2.75 2.63
N GLY A 320 8.61 -2.26 2.26
CA GLY A 320 7.39 -3.04 2.19
C GLY A 320 7.51 -4.24 1.25
N TRP A 321 8.09 -4.03 0.05
CA TRP A 321 8.37 -5.09 -0.90
C TRP A 321 9.29 -6.17 -0.31
N THR A 322 10.42 -5.76 0.25
CA THR A 322 11.40 -6.69 0.83
C THR A 322 10.83 -7.46 2.02
N ALA A 323 10.08 -6.78 2.90
CA ALA A 323 9.45 -7.41 4.05
C ALA A 323 8.33 -8.38 3.65
N GLY A 324 7.50 -7.99 2.67
CA GLY A 324 6.42 -8.84 2.15
C GLY A 324 6.95 -10.14 1.53
N GLN A 325 8.00 -10.05 0.69
CA GLN A 325 8.66 -11.24 0.14
C GLN A 325 9.17 -12.18 1.26
N ARG A 326 9.90 -11.66 2.24
CA ARG A 326 10.45 -12.46 3.34
C ARG A 326 9.37 -13.15 4.19
N LEU A 327 8.24 -12.47 4.41
CA LEU A 327 7.13 -13.07 5.16
C LEU A 327 6.47 -14.21 4.40
N MET A 328 6.34 -14.07 3.08
CA MET A 328 5.77 -15.13 2.25
C MET A 328 6.72 -16.32 2.10
N GLU A 329 8.02 -16.08 1.86
CA GLU A 329 9.05 -17.13 1.80
C GLU A 329 9.14 -17.95 3.10
N LYS A 330 9.10 -17.29 4.26
CA LYS A 330 9.09 -17.99 5.56
C LYS A 330 7.87 -18.87 5.73
N ARG A 331 6.73 -18.45 5.25
CA ARG A 331 5.51 -19.23 5.30
C ARG A 331 5.63 -20.51 4.47
N GLU A 332 6.08 -20.39 3.21
CA GLU A 332 6.29 -21.55 2.35
C GLU A 332 7.21 -22.59 2.99
N GLN A 333 8.31 -22.14 3.63
CA GLN A 333 9.25 -23.03 4.34
C GLN A 333 8.67 -23.71 5.59
N THR A 334 7.58 -23.21 6.16
CA THR A 334 6.94 -23.82 7.33
C THR A 334 5.81 -24.77 6.95
N GLU A 335 5.36 -24.74 5.71
CA GLU A 335 4.31 -25.60 5.17
C GLU A 335 4.88 -26.82 4.42
N ASP A 336 6.18 -26.79 4.01
CA ASP A 336 6.95 -27.93 3.50
C ASP A 336 7.52 -28.78 4.64
#